data_3f75cd256c431594afd777c96e88492c
#
_entry.id   3f75cd256c431594afd777c96e88492c
#
_cell.length_a   1.000
_cell.length_b   1.000
_cell.length_c   1.000
_cell.angle_alpha   90.00
_cell.angle_beta   90.00
_cell.angle_gamma   90.00
#
_symmetry.space_group_name_H-M   'P 1'
#
loop_
_entity.id
_entity.type
_entity.pdbx_description
1 polymer ?
#
loop_
_entity_poly.entity_id
_entity_poly.type
_entity_poly.pdbx_seq_one_letter_code
_entity_poly.pdbx_strand_id
1 'polypeptide(L)'
;MSAVTFFVAGAPVPQGSKTGFSPKGTNRVTMTDANAKKLKPWRKEVTRVARASWLDREQLLGAVRLDVVFVFERPASVKRRFPSIAPDLDKLVRAIGDGITDAGVWKDDGQVIRIVTEKVYGSAPGVHVSVSEVSADLPTRGERLLAELGMSR
;
A
#
# COMPACT_ATOMS: atom_id res chain seq x y z
N MET A 1 -9.91 10.67 -15.90
CA MET A 1 -9.55 9.26 -16.07
C MET A 1 -10.12 8.42 -14.93
N SER A 2 -10.65 7.28 -15.26
CA SER A 2 -11.28 6.38 -14.29
C SER A 2 -10.22 5.69 -13.44
N ALA A 3 -10.50 5.55 -12.13
CA ALA A 3 -9.71 4.73 -11.25
C ALA A 3 -9.86 3.24 -11.60
N VAL A 4 -8.80 2.47 -11.45
CA VAL A 4 -8.85 1.02 -11.49
C VAL A 4 -8.85 0.50 -10.05
N THR A 5 -9.86 -0.29 -9.73
CA THR A 5 -10.06 -0.81 -8.38
C THR A 5 -9.98 -2.33 -8.40
N PHE A 6 -9.28 -2.91 -7.43
CA PHE A 6 -9.20 -4.35 -7.25
C PHE A 6 -9.14 -4.73 -5.77
N PHE A 7 -9.44 -5.98 -5.49
CA PHE A 7 -9.39 -6.56 -4.15
C PHE A 7 -8.42 -7.75 -4.12
N VAL A 8 -7.56 -7.77 -3.12
CA VAL A 8 -6.65 -8.89 -2.85
C VAL A 8 -7.07 -9.55 -1.55
N ALA A 9 -7.54 -10.80 -1.64
CA ALA A 9 -7.98 -11.56 -0.48
C ALA A 9 -6.79 -12.09 0.33
N GLY A 10 -6.96 -12.17 1.63
CA GLY A 10 -6.00 -12.75 2.56
C GLY A 10 -5.61 -11.77 3.67
N ALA A 11 -4.92 -12.27 4.69
CA ALA A 11 -4.42 -11.43 5.77
C ALA A 11 -3.31 -10.50 5.26
N PRO A 12 -3.49 -9.17 5.32
CA PRO A 12 -2.45 -8.24 4.89
C PRO A 12 -1.15 -8.42 5.67
N VAL A 13 -0.01 -8.37 4.99
CA VAL A 13 1.31 -8.58 5.58
C VAL A 13 2.15 -7.32 5.43
N PRO A 14 2.75 -6.81 6.53
CA PRO A 14 3.61 -5.65 6.48
C PRO A 14 4.97 -5.97 5.88
N GLN A 15 5.57 -5.00 5.20
CA GLN A 15 6.94 -5.05 4.72
C GLN A 15 7.81 -4.13 5.57
N GLY A 16 8.66 -4.72 6.40
CA GLY A 16 9.61 -3.95 7.22
C GLY A 16 10.71 -3.31 6.39
N SER A 17 11.34 -2.28 6.96
CA SER A 17 12.59 -1.76 6.44
C SER A 17 13.66 -2.84 6.60
N LYS A 18 14.44 -3.12 5.55
CA LYS A 18 15.67 -3.92 5.65
C LYS A 18 16.74 -3.10 6.36
N THR A 19 16.57 -2.80 7.63
CA THR A 19 17.67 -2.33 8.45
C THR A 19 18.40 -3.57 8.92
N GLY A 20 19.46 -3.91 8.21
CA GLY A 20 20.42 -4.89 8.66
C GLY A 20 21.16 -4.36 9.87
N PHE A 21 20.52 -4.34 11.03
CA PHE A 21 21.24 -4.25 12.30
C PHE A 21 21.70 -5.66 12.65
N SER A 22 22.96 -5.93 12.39
CA SER A 22 23.65 -7.09 12.91
C SER A 22 24.25 -6.68 14.25
N PRO A 23 23.73 -7.16 15.39
CA PRO A 23 24.45 -7.00 16.66
C PRO A 23 25.84 -7.59 16.49
N LYS A 24 26.88 -6.86 16.95
CA LYS A 24 28.27 -7.34 16.92
C LYS A 24 28.33 -8.79 17.44
N GLY A 25 28.73 -9.72 16.57
CA GLY A 25 28.95 -11.12 16.92
C GLY A 25 27.86 -12.11 16.54
N THR A 26 26.78 -11.69 15.85
CA THR A 26 25.77 -12.61 15.35
C THR A 26 25.38 -12.26 13.91
N ASN A 27 25.41 -13.27 13.01
CA ASN A 27 24.88 -13.17 11.65
C ASN A 27 23.32 -13.19 11.63
N ARG A 28 22.67 -12.65 12.65
CA ARG A 28 21.22 -12.63 12.74
C ARG A 28 20.68 -11.32 12.24
N VAL A 29 20.16 -11.34 11.03
CA VAL A 29 19.17 -10.37 10.57
C VAL A 29 17.88 -10.69 11.31
N THR A 30 17.54 -9.89 12.33
CA THR A 30 16.26 -10.03 13.03
C THR A 30 15.13 -9.40 12.22
N MET A 31 14.76 -10.02 11.13
CA MET A 31 13.36 -9.99 10.70
C MET A 31 12.64 -11.02 11.56
N THR A 32 11.49 -10.67 12.14
CA THR A 32 10.63 -11.68 12.73
C THR A 32 10.31 -12.69 11.62
N ASP A 33 10.88 -13.87 11.69
CA ASP A 33 10.83 -14.91 10.64
C ASP A 33 9.42 -15.21 10.13
N ALA A 34 8.41 -15.03 10.99
CA ALA A 34 7.01 -15.24 10.62
C ALA A 34 6.50 -14.27 9.54
N ASN A 35 6.85 -12.98 9.62
CA ASN A 35 6.43 -11.98 8.63
C ASN A 35 7.22 -12.11 7.32
N ALA A 36 8.51 -12.45 7.40
CA ALA A 36 9.34 -12.67 6.22
C ALA A 36 8.81 -13.83 5.35
N LYS A 37 8.38 -14.93 5.97
CA LYS A 37 7.81 -16.09 5.27
C LYS A 37 6.46 -15.79 4.61
N LYS A 38 5.65 -14.91 5.20
CA LYS A 38 4.33 -14.54 4.68
C LYS A 38 4.37 -13.41 3.66
N LEU A 39 5.39 -12.55 3.71
CA LEU A 39 5.49 -11.37 2.85
C LEU A 39 5.63 -11.74 1.37
N LYS A 40 6.49 -12.68 1.03
CA LYS A 40 6.72 -13.08 -0.36
C LYS A 40 5.46 -13.63 -1.04
N PRO A 41 4.71 -14.58 -0.43
CA PRO A 41 3.44 -15.02 -1.00
C PRO A 41 2.40 -13.89 -1.09
N TRP A 42 2.33 -13.02 -0.09
CA TRP A 42 1.43 -11.87 -0.08
C TRP A 42 1.73 -10.91 -1.24
N ARG A 43 2.98 -10.51 -1.43
CA ARG A 43 3.39 -9.65 -2.54
C ARG A 43 3.11 -10.29 -3.90
N LYS A 44 3.34 -11.60 -4.05
CA LYS A 44 3.01 -12.33 -5.28
C LYS A 44 1.52 -12.27 -5.58
N GLU A 45 0.68 -12.41 -4.58
CA GLU A 45 -0.77 -12.34 -4.74
C GLU A 45 -1.23 -10.91 -5.11
N VAL A 46 -0.68 -9.90 -4.45
CA VAL A 46 -0.91 -8.49 -4.83
C VAL A 46 -0.51 -8.25 -6.28
N THR A 47 0.67 -8.69 -6.68
CA THR A 47 1.18 -8.55 -8.05
C THR A 47 0.29 -9.27 -9.06
N ARG A 48 -0.14 -10.49 -8.75
CA ARG A 48 -1.03 -11.27 -9.63
C ARG A 48 -2.36 -10.55 -9.86
N VAL A 49 -3.01 -10.11 -8.80
CA VAL A 49 -4.32 -9.44 -8.89
C VAL A 49 -4.20 -8.07 -9.57
N ALA A 50 -3.18 -7.29 -9.22
CA ALA A 50 -2.92 -6.01 -9.85
C ALA A 50 -2.67 -6.15 -11.35
N ARG A 51 -1.86 -7.13 -11.76
CA ARG A 51 -1.59 -7.41 -13.17
C ARG A 51 -2.84 -7.83 -13.92
N ALA A 52 -3.66 -8.69 -13.34
CA ALA A 52 -4.93 -9.10 -13.94
C ALA A 52 -5.90 -7.93 -14.10
N SER A 53 -5.93 -7.00 -13.15
CA SER A 53 -6.78 -5.80 -13.20
C SER A 53 -6.28 -4.75 -14.19
N TRP A 54 -5.01 -4.85 -14.58
CA TRP A 54 -4.34 -3.93 -15.51
C TRP A 54 -4.18 -4.48 -16.92
N LEU A 55 -4.75 -5.65 -17.20
CA LEU A 55 -4.73 -6.24 -18.56
C LEU A 55 -5.26 -5.24 -19.59
N ASP A 56 -4.59 -5.17 -20.72
CA ASP A 56 -4.92 -4.28 -21.85
C ASP A 56 -4.83 -2.78 -21.54
N ARG A 57 -4.15 -2.41 -20.46
CA ARG A 57 -3.88 -1.02 -20.10
C ARG A 57 -2.40 -0.69 -20.25
N GLU A 58 -2.13 0.52 -20.68
CA GLU A 58 -0.77 1.05 -20.72
C GLU A 58 -0.25 1.35 -19.30
N GLN A 59 1.05 1.20 -19.12
CA GLN A 59 1.72 1.58 -17.87
C GLN A 59 1.54 3.07 -17.60
N LEU A 60 1.20 3.43 -16.36
CA LEU A 60 1.12 4.81 -15.93
C LEU A 60 2.53 5.43 -15.88
N LEU A 61 2.70 6.57 -16.54
CA LEU A 61 3.97 7.30 -16.59
C LEU A 61 3.93 8.63 -15.81
N GLY A 62 2.74 9.12 -15.49
CA GLY A 62 2.52 10.36 -14.76
C GLY A 62 2.38 10.17 -13.25
N ALA A 63 1.96 11.23 -12.59
CA ALA A 63 1.67 11.23 -11.16
C ALA A 63 0.47 10.36 -10.82
N VAL A 64 0.55 9.61 -9.73
CA VAL A 64 -0.44 8.62 -9.31
C VAL A 64 -1.00 8.92 -7.94
N ARG A 65 -2.30 8.72 -7.78
CA ARG A 65 -3.00 8.61 -6.50
C ARG A 65 -3.27 7.14 -6.19
N LEU A 66 -2.97 6.74 -4.97
CA LEU A 66 -3.21 5.40 -4.44
C LEU A 66 -4.16 5.48 -3.24
N ASP A 67 -5.30 4.80 -3.32
CA ASP A 67 -6.22 4.64 -2.19
C ASP A 67 -6.22 3.18 -1.77
N VAL A 68 -6.05 2.91 -0.48
CA VAL A 68 -5.87 1.55 0.05
C VAL A 68 -6.64 1.38 1.36
N VAL A 69 -7.51 0.39 1.42
CA VAL A 69 -8.21 0.01 2.66
C VAL A 69 -7.82 -1.41 3.05
N PHE A 70 -7.16 -1.56 4.19
CA PHE A 70 -6.79 -2.84 4.76
C PHE A 70 -7.90 -3.35 5.67
N VAL A 71 -8.39 -4.54 5.37
CA VAL A 71 -9.45 -5.19 6.14
C VAL A 71 -8.85 -6.32 6.96
N PHE A 72 -9.03 -6.25 8.27
CA PHE A 72 -8.64 -7.29 9.22
C PHE A 72 -9.87 -7.93 9.82
N GLU A 73 -9.81 -9.21 10.10
CA GLU A 73 -10.81 -9.89 10.89
C GLU A 73 -10.69 -9.46 12.36
N ARG A 74 -11.81 -9.07 12.96
CA ARG A 74 -11.81 -8.73 14.38
C ARG A 74 -11.93 -10.01 15.21
N PRO A 75 -10.94 -10.34 16.06
CA PRO A 75 -11.06 -11.46 16.98
C PRO A 75 -12.29 -11.30 17.90
N ALA A 76 -12.95 -12.40 18.23
CA ALA A 76 -14.17 -12.38 19.05
C ALA A 76 -14.00 -11.72 20.43
N SER A 77 -12.81 -11.82 21.01
CA SER A 77 -12.47 -11.21 22.31
C SER A 77 -12.16 -9.70 22.25
N VAL A 78 -12.03 -9.14 21.05
CA VAL A 78 -11.64 -7.74 20.85
C VAL A 78 -12.87 -6.85 20.81
N LYS A 79 -12.91 -5.85 21.70
CA LYS A 79 -14.01 -4.89 21.81
C LYS A 79 -13.74 -3.54 21.12
N ARG A 80 -12.47 -3.20 20.85
CA ARG A 80 -12.14 -1.95 20.17
C ARG A 80 -12.76 -1.89 18.77
N ARG A 81 -13.18 -0.70 18.37
CA ARG A 81 -13.80 -0.47 17.05
C ARG A 81 -12.79 -0.53 15.90
N PHE A 82 -11.56 -0.07 16.11
CA PHE A 82 -10.55 0.06 15.08
C PHE A 82 -9.35 -0.85 15.35
N PRO A 83 -8.68 -1.39 14.32
CA PRO A 83 -7.45 -2.16 14.48
C PRO A 83 -6.24 -1.26 14.76
N SER A 84 -6.29 -0.51 15.86
CA SER A 84 -5.26 0.45 16.28
C SER A 84 -4.07 -0.19 16.99
N ILE A 85 -3.60 -1.29 16.43
CA ILE A 85 -2.44 -2.07 16.87
C ILE A 85 -1.59 -2.45 15.65
N ALA A 86 -0.43 -3.04 15.87
CA ALA A 86 0.37 -3.63 14.78
C ALA A 86 -0.50 -4.58 13.92
N PRO A 87 -0.18 -4.70 12.63
CA PRO A 87 0.96 -4.11 11.92
C PRO A 87 0.79 -2.63 11.57
N ASP A 88 1.92 -1.93 11.41
CA ASP A 88 1.95 -0.51 11.10
C ASP A 88 1.44 -0.23 9.70
N LEU A 89 0.65 0.82 9.56
CA LEU A 89 -0.04 1.16 8.31
C LEU A 89 0.94 1.46 7.16
N ASP A 90 2.01 2.21 7.43
CA ASP A 90 3.03 2.53 6.42
C ASP A 90 3.73 1.29 5.87
N LYS A 91 3.99 0.30 6.72
CA LYS A 91 4.60 -0.97 6.32
C LYS A 91 3.66 -1.84 5.50
N LEU A 92 2.36 -1.79 5.79
CA LEU A 92 1.34 -2.44 4.98
C LEU A 92 1.25 -1.83 3.58
N VAL A 93 1.25 -0.51 3.49
CA VAL A 93 1.20 0.22 2.20
C VAL A 93 2.43 -0.08 1.37
N ARG A 94 3.61 -0.18 1.98
CA ARG A 94 4.85 -0.49 1.25
C ARG A 94 4.76 -1.82 0.51
N ALA A 95 4.23 -2.85 1.12
CA ALA A 95 4.04 -4.16 0.46
C ALA A 95 3.11 -4.07 -0.76
N ILE A 96 2.06 -3.24 -0.67
CA ILE A 96 1.14 -3.00 -1.78
C ILE A 96 1.83 -2.24 -2.91
N GLY A 97 2.53 -1.15 -2.59
CA GLY A 97 3.26 -0.35 -3.58
C GLY A 97 4.28 -1.17 -4.36
N ASP A 98 5.07 -1.98 -3.68
CA ASP A 98 6.03 -2.87 -4.31
C ASP A 98 5.36 -3.93 -5.19
N GLY A 99 4.25 -4.51 -4.74
CA GLY A 99 3.49 -5.48 -5.53
C GLY A 99 2.90 -4.88 -6.82
N ILE A 100 2.42 -3.65 -6.76
CA ILE A 100 1.89 -2.91 -7.92
C ILE A 100 3.03 -2.55 -8.89
N THR A 101 4.19 -2.16 -8.38
CA THR A 101 5.40 -1.91 -9.19
C THR A 101 5.80 -3.18 -9.94
N ASP A 102 5.88 -4.31 -9.24
CA ASP A 102 6.19 -5.62 -9.84
C ASP A 102 5.14 -6.05 -10.89
N ALA A 103 3.90 -5.61 -10.76
CA ALA A 103 2.84 -5.84 -11.74
C ALA A 103 2.96 -4.99 -13.01
N GLY A 104 3.80 -3.95 -13.00
CA GLY A 104 4.00 -3.05 -14.13
C GLY A 104 2.89 -2.01 -14.32
N VAL A 105 2.07 -1.76 -13.31
CA VAL A 105 1.00 -0.74 -13.34
C VAL A 105 1.57 0.66 -13.51
N TRP A 106 2.65 0.94 -12.79
CA TRP A 106 3.48 2.13 -12.94
C TRP A 106 4.95 1.73 -13.08
N LYS A 107 5.80 2.66 -13.48
CA LYS A 107 7.23 2.42 -13.65
C LYS A 107 7.96 2.39 -12.30
N ASP A 108 7.58 3.28 -11.41
CA ASP A 108 8.28 3.51 -10.13
C ASP A 108 7.29 4.01 -9.08
N ASP A 109 7.40 3.55 -7.85
CA ASP A 109 6.56 3.97 -6.74
C ASP A 109 6.75 5.45 -6.36
N GLY A 110 7.87 6.06 -6.78
CA GLY A 110 8.09 7.50 -6.70
C GLY A 110 7.07 8.33 -7.48
N GLN A 111 6.31 7.73 -8.41
CA GLN A 111 5.20 8.39 -9.11
C GLN A 111 3.99 8.64 -8.21
N VAL A 112 3.90 7.96 -7.07
CA VAL A 112 2.78 8.09 -6.14
C VAL A 112 2.95 9.38 -5.33
N ILE A 113 2.16 10.39 -5.67
CA ILE A 113 2.19 11.71 -5.00
C ILE A 113 1.12 11.87 -3.93
N ARG A 114 0.18 10.94 -3.86
CA ARG A 114 -0.88 10.95 -2.85
C ARG A 114 -1.29 9.53 -2.47
N ILE A 115 -1.33 9.28 -1.17
CA ILE A 115 -1.85 8.03 -0.61
C ILE A 115 -2.98 8.38 0.37
N VAL A 116 -4.11 7.70 0.23
CA VAL A 116 -5.18 7.70 1.23
C VAL A 116 -5.35 6.27 1.71
N THR A 117 -5.14 6.02 2.98
CA THR A 117 -5.13 4.66 3.50
C THR A 117 -5.67 4.58 4.92
N GLU A 118 -6.28 3.45 5.24
CA GLU A 118 -6.78 3.14 6.58
C GLU A 118 -6.81 1.63 6.83
N LYS A 119 -6.89 1.28 8.11
CA LYS A 119 -7.16 -0.08 8.58
C LYS A 119 -8.56 -0.14 9.17
N VAL A 120 -9.32 -1.16 8.79
CA VAL A 120 -10.66 -1.39 9.32
C VAL A 120 -10.83 -2.86 9.71
N TYR A 121 -11.80 -3.13 10.58
CA TYR A 121 -12.28 -4.48 10.78
C TYR A 121 -13.42 -4.80 9.79
N GLY A 122 -13.43 -6.00 9.27
CA GLY A 122 -14.47 -6.47 8.35
C GLY A 122 -14.49 -7.99 8.26
N SER A 123 -15.49 -8.52 7.60
CA SER A 123 -15.73 -9.96 7.47
C SER A 123 -14.86 -10.65 6.42
N ALA A 124 -14.34 -9.91 5.46
CA ALA A 124 -13.48 -10.42 4.39
C ALA A 124 -12.07 -9.81 4.48
N PRO A 125 -11.12 -10.47 5.16
CA PRO A 125 -9.76 -9.97 5.26
C PRO A 125 -9.11 -9.80 3.89
N GLY A 126 -8.40 -8.71 3.71
CA GLY A 126 -7.73 -8.40 2.46
C GLY A 126 -7.44 -6.92 2.33
N VAL A 127 -7.24 -6.50 1.09
CA VAL A 127 -7.00 -5.10 0.77
C VAL A 127 -7.80 -4.67 -0.45
N HIS A 128 -8.50 -3.55 -0.32
CA HIS A 128 -9.10 -2.84 -1.43
C HIS A 128 -8.12 -1.79 -1.92
N VAL A 129 -7.84 -1.79 -3.20
CA VAL A 129 -6.87 -0.88 -3.83
C VAL A 129 -7.55 -0.15 -4.96
N SER A 130 -7.33 1.16 -5.03
CA SER A 130 -7.72 1.99 -6.17
C SER A 130 -6.51 2.79 -6.63
N VAL A 131 -6.20 2.70 -7.92
CA VAL A 131 -5.10 3.40 -8.58
C VAL A 131 -5.69 4.35 -9.62
N SER A 132 -5.30 5.60 -9.57
CA SER A 132 -5.71 6.60 -10.57
C SER A 132 -4.57 7.53 -10.91
N GLU A 133 -4.54 7.99 -12.15
CA GLU A 133 -3.63 9.06 -12.57
C GLU A 133 -4.12 10.41 -12.03
N VAL A 134 -3.20 11.24 -11.59
CA VAL A 134 -3.51 12.60 -11.14
C VAL A 134 -3.52 13.52 -12.34
N SER A 135 -4.66 14.19 -12.58
CA SER A 135 -4.77 15.15 -13.67
C SER A 135 -3.87 16.36 -13.44
N ALA A 136 -3.15 16.77 -14.48
CA ALA A 136 -2.36 17.99 -14.48
C ALA A 136 -3.22 19.28 -14.63
N ASP A 137 -4.48 19.13 -14.99
CA ASP A 137 -5.37 20.26 -15.33
C ASP A 137 -5.99 20.93 -14.10
N LEU A 138 -5.96 20.28 -12.96
CA LEU A 138 -6.59 20.77 -11.73
C LEU A 138 -5.59 20.75 -10.57
N PRO A 139 -5.62 21.79 -9.71
CA PRO A 139 -4.76 21.82 -8.54
C PRO A 139 -5.10 20.69 -7.56
N THR A 140 -4.08 20.06 -7.02
CA THR A 140 -4.21 19.07 -5.96
C THR A 140 -4.68 19.72 -4.65
N ARG A 141 -5.10 18.88 -3.68
CA ARG A 141 -5.41 19.38 -2.34
C ARG A 141 -4.21 20.09 -1.70
N GLY A 142 -3.01 19.55 -1.87
CA GLY A 142 -1.79 20.15 -1.32
C GLY A 142 -1.49 21.52 -1.94
N GLU A 143 -1.62 21.65 -3.25
CA GLU A 143 -1.42 22.93 -3.94
C GLU A 143 -2.45 23.98 -3.52
N ARG A 144 -3.72 23.59 -3.35
CA ARG A 144 -4.74 24.51 -2.80
C ARG A 144 -4.41 24.98 -1.38
N LEU A 145 -3.98 24.06 -0.51
CA LEU A 145 -3.56 24.41 0.86
C LEU A 145 -2.38 25.41 0.85
N LEU A 146 -1.37 25.16 0.02
CA LEU A 146 -0.23 26.06 -0.11
C LEU A 146 -0.65 27.45 -0.61
N ALA A 147 -1.59 27.51 -1.55
CA ALA A 147 -2.15 28.79 -2.02
C ALA A 147 -2.88 29.55 -0.90
N GLU A 148 -3.69 28.87 -0.10
CA GLU A 148 -4.38 29.44 1.05
C GLU A 148 -3.40 30.00 2.11
N LEU A 149 -2.25 29.35 2.28
CA LEU A 149 -1.19 29.77 3.20
C LEU A 149 -0.23 30.81 2.59
N GLY A 150 -0.43 31.23 1.34
CA GLY A 150 0.45 32.15 0.64
C GLY A 150 1.83 31.58 0.30
N MET A 151 1.95 30.26 0.22
CA MET A 151 3.22 29.51 0.00
C MET A 151 3.30 28.87 -1.39
N SER A 152 2.36 29.12 -2.27
CA SER A 152 2.42 28.64 -3.66
C SER A 152 3.47 29.41 -4.47
N ARG A 153 4.09 28.72 -5.42
CA ARG A 153 5.00 29.34 -6.40
C ARG A 153 4.22 30.16 -7.43
#